data_1d4778e604c723cd152d857de3a1be96
#
_entry.id   1d4778e604c723cd152d857de3a1be96
#
_cell.length_a   1.000
_cell.length_b   1.000
_cell.length_c   1.000
_cell.angle_alpha   90.00
_cell.angle_beta   90.00
_cell.angle_gamma   90.00
#
_symmetry.space_group_name_H-M   'P 1'
#
loop_
_entity.id
_entity.type
_entity.pdbx_description
1 polymer ?
#
loop_
_entity_poly.entity_id
_entity_poly.type
_entity_poly.pdbx_seq_one_letter_code
_entity_poly.pdbx_strand_id
1 'polypeptide(L)'
;MAVFHDDFLGTIGGGHLEFEVIAEARQILQSASIAQALPAEKRFALGPSLGQCCGGALVVKFEKVDKTDLPQLLKRLEAQTSSRFQPLALFGGGHVGKALINVLAPLPFHVRWIDSRDEIFPSDVAPQVVCEHSNPVQAAVPDLAPNSRVLIMSFSHAEDLDIVAACLKRLRVQKDLPYIGLIGSATKWATFKRRLAERGFTEEEFKQITCPIGVSGIKGKEPEVIAVAVAAQLLQA
;
A
#
# COMPACT_ATOMS: atom_id res chain seq x y z
N MET A 1 2.99 -1.44 -19.13
CA MET A 1 2.53 -0.32 -19.97
C MET A 1 1.66 -0.88 -21.09
N ALA A 2 0.50 -0.28 -21.35
CA ALA A 2 -0.34 -0.55 -22.52
C ALA A 2 -0.21 0.61 -23.51
N VAL A 3 -0.03 0.31 -24.80
CA VAL A 3 0.11 1.32 -25.86
C VAL A 3 -1.04 1.15 -26.86
N PHE A 4 -1.72 2.24 -27.16
CA PHE A 4 -2.77 2.36 -28.15
C PHE A 4 -2.30 3.22 -29.33
N HIS A 5 -3.14 3.36 -30.37
CA HIS A 5 -2.79 4.19 -31.53
C HIS A 5 -2.42 5.62 -31.14
N ASP A 6 -3.24 6.25 -30.29
CA ASP A 6 -3.12 7.68 -29.96
C ASP A 6 -2.82 7.94 -28.48
N ASP A 7 -2.84 6.89 -27.62
CA ASP A 7 -2.67 7.02 -26.19
C ASP A 7 -1.81 5.89 -25.60
N PHE A 8 -1.47 5.97 -24.33
CA PHE A 8 -0.82 4.89 -23.57
C PHE A 8 -1.20 4.96 -22.08
N LEU A 9 -1.12 3.82 -21.40
CA LEU A 9 -1.38 3.69 -19.95
C LEU A 9 -0.20 3.03 -19.24
N GLY A 10 0.18 3.59 -18.10
CA GLY A 10 1.30 3.09 -17.30
C GLY A 10 2.66 3.51 -17.87
N THR A 11 3.73 2.99 -17.28
CA THR A 11 5.12 3.34 -17.63
C THR A 11 6.03 2.13 -17.51
N ILE A 12 7.16 2.17 -18.22
CA ILE A 12 8.30 1.24 -18.06
C ILE A 12 9.52 1.93 -17.44
N GLY A 13 9.33 3.13 -16.86
CA GLY A 13 10.38 3.90 -16.20
C GLY A 13 10.63 5.28 -16.80
N GLY A 14 9.93 5.65 -17.88
CA GLY A 14 10.02 6.97 -18.53
C GLY A 14 11.28 7.18 -19.40
N GLY A 15 11.45 8.43 -19.80
CA GLY A 15 12.62 8.85 -20.58
C GLY A 15 12.60 8.42 -22.05
N HIS A 16 13.78 8.54 -22.69
CA HIS A 16 13.94 8.29 -24.13
C HIS A 16 13.63 6.84 -24.53
N LEU A 17 13.95 5.89 -23.67
CA LEU A 17 13.65 4.48 -23.90
C LEU A 17 12.12 4.25 -24.02
N GLU A 18 11.32 4.83 -23.12
CA GLU A 18 9.86 4.70 -23.16
C GLU A 18 9.29 5.29 -24.44
N PHE A 19 9.83 6.44 -24.86
CA PHE A 19 9.46 7.08 -26.12
C PHE A 19 9.72 6.16 -27.33
N GLU A 20 10.91 5.55 -27.43
CA GLU A 20 11.23 4.59 -28.49
C GLU A 20 10.35 3.33 -28.45
N VAL A 21 10.08 2.80 -27.25
CA VAL A 21 9.22 1.62 -27.09
C VAL A 21 7.77 1.93 -27.50
N ILE A 22 7.26 3.11 -27.20
CA ILE A 22 5.92 3.55 -27.62
C ILE A 22 5.87 3.68 -29.16
N ALA A 23 6.90 4.28 -29.77
CA ALA A 23 6.97 4.41 -31.22
C ALA A 23 6.99 3.04 -31.92
N GLU A 24 7.80 2.11 -31.42
CA GLU A 24 7.87 0.73 -31.93
C GLU A 24 6.52 0.00 -31.80
N ALA A 25 5.88 0.09 -30.61
CA ALA A 25 4.59 -0.53 -30.37
C ALA A 25 3.52 0.00 -31.33
N ARG A 26 3.51 1.32 -31.62
CA ARG A 26 2.59 1.92 -32.58
C ARG A 26 2.85 1.46 -34.01
N GLN A 27 4.10 1.30 -34.42
CA GLN A 27 4.43 0.72 -35.73
C GLN A 27 3.90 -0.72 -35.86
N ILE A 28 4.04 -1.51 -34.80
CA ILE A 28 3.49 -2.87 -34.73
C ILE A 28 1.96 -2.86 -34.86
N LEU A 29 1.27 -1.93 -34.19
CA LEU A 29 -0.19 -1.80 -34.30
C LEU A 29 -0.66 -1.39 -35.68
N GLN A 30 0.11 -0.56 -36.44
CA GLN A 30 -0.19 -0.10 -37.77
C GLN A 30 0.09 -1.16 -38.84
N SER A 31 0.98 -2.11 -38.59
CA SER A 31 1.29 -3.17 -39.55
C SER A 31 0.09 -4.12 -39.67
N ALA A 32 -0.59 -4.05 -40.81
CA ALA A 32 -1.76 -4.87 -41.14
C ALA A 32 -1.43 -6.36 -41.41
N SER A 33 -0.16 -6.71 -41.48
CA SER A 33 0.28 -8.07 -41.79
C SER A 33 0.24 -8.94 -40.49
N ILE A 34 -0.81 -9.72 -40.38
CA ILE A 34 -1.00 -10.76 -39.35
C ILE A 34 0.12 -11.87 -39.43
N ALA A 35 0.89 -11.87 -40.53
CA ALA A 35 1.87 -12.91 -40.82
C ALA A 35 3.32 -12.61 -40.37
N GLN A 36 3.63 -11.37 -39.96
CA GLN A 36 4.93 -11.12 -39.31
C GLN A 36 4.79 -11.35 -37.83
N ALA A 37 5.37 -12.48 -37.38
CA ALA A 37 5.53 -12.73 -35.95
C ALA A 37 6.12 -11.46 -35.30
N LEU A 38 5.36 -10.85 -34.43
CA LEU A 38 5.84 -9.80 -33.55
C LEU A 38 7.19 -10.26 -32.97
N PRO A 39 8.24 -9.43 -32.95
CA PRO A 39 9.37 -9.76 -32.11
C PRO A 39 8.82 -9.85 -30.68
N ALA A 40 8.69 -11.06 -30.17
CA ALA A 40 8.20 -11.29 -28.81
C ALA A 40 9.03 -10.48 -27.79
N GLU A 41 10.29 -10.21 -28.16
CA GLU A 41 11.24 -9.48 -27.33
C GLU A 41 12.19 -8.63 -28.22
N LYS A 42 12.42 -7.38 -27.80
CA LYS A 42 13.40 -6.50 -28.43
C LYS A 42 14.39 -5.98 -27.39
N ARG A 43 15.68 -6.06 -27.70
CA ARG A 43 16.74 -5.55 -26.86
C ARG A 43 17.02 -4.08 -27.20
N PHE A 44 17.03 -3.23 -26.16
CA PHE A 44 17.40 -1.82 -26.24
C PHE A 44 18.71 -1.62 -25.48
N ALA A 45 19.71 -1.04 -26.14
CA ALA A 45 20.97 -0.71 -25.48
C ALA A 45 20.82 0.63 -24.73
N LEU A 46 21.09 0.62 -23.43
CA LEU A 46 21.10 1.83 -22.60
C LEU A 46 22.46 2.49 -22.73
N GLY A 47 22.63 3.39 -23.69
CA GLY A 47 23.92 4.01 -23.97
C GLY A 47 23.77 5.49 -24.33
N PRO A 48 24.89 6.15 -24.74
CA PRO A 48 24.89 7.56 -25.13
C PRO A 48 23.89 7.93 -26.22
N SER A 49 23.53 6.97 -27.09
CA SER A 49 22.48 7.15 -28.11
C SER A 49 21.10 7.41 -27.51
N LEU A 50 20.84 6.99 -26.27
CA LEU A 50 19.61 7.25 -25.51
C LEU A 50 19.77 8.37 -24.47
N GLY A 51 20.90 9.11 -24.50
CA GLY A 51 21.17 10.19 -23.55
C GLY A 51 21.32 9.70 -22.11
N GLN A 52 21.63 8.41 -21.88
CA GLN A 52 21.75 7.82 -20.56
C GLN A 52 23.23 7.55 -20.21
N CYS A 53 23.61 7.90 -18.99
CA CYS A 53 24.96 7.66 -18.43
C CYS A 53 25.17 6.19 -18.00
N CYS A 54 24.09 5.40 -17.92
CA CYS A 54 24.14 4.02 -17.44
C CYS A 54 24.38 3.08 -18.62
N GLY A 55 25.55 2.43 -18.67
CA GLY A 55 25.78 1.34 -19.61
C GLY A 55 24.94 0.12 -19.24
N GLY A 56 24.36 -0.55 -20.25
CA GLY A 56 23.55 -1.75 -20.05
C GLY A 56 22.63 -2.02 -21.24
N ALA A 57 21.78 -3.00 -21.13
CA ALA A 57 20.74 -3.29 -22.09
C ALA A 57 19.48 -3.79 -21.38
N LEU A 58 18.33 -3.39 -21.91
CA LEU A 58 17.01 -3.82 -21.45
C LEU A 58 16.35 -4.62 -22.56
N VAL A 59 15.63 -5.67 -22.18
CA VAL A 59 14.78 -6.43 -23.09
C VAL A 59 13.34 -6.08 -22.83
N VAL A 60 12.64 -5.59 -23.85
CA VAL A 60 11.21 -5.28 -23.81
C VAL A 60 10.45 -6.39 -24.52
N LYS A 61 9.48 -6.95 -23.85
CA LYS A 61 8.55 -7.93 -24.41
C LYS A 61 7.29 -7.22 -24.90
N PHE A 62 6.90 -7.50 -26.14
CA PHE A 62 5.68 -6.99 -26.75
C PHE A 62 4.63 -8.11 -26.82
N GLU A 63 3.42 -7.79 -26.45
CA GLU A 63 2.26 -8.69 -26.54
C GLU A 63 1.12 -7.90 -27.21
N LYS A 64 0.61 -8.43 -28.33
CA LYS A 64 -0.57 -7.85 -28.97
C LYS A 64 -1.81 -8.42 -28.33
N VAL A 65 -2.72 -7.56 -27.93
CA VAL A 65 -3.95 -7.91 -27.22
C VAL A 65 -5.13 -7.29 -27.97
N ASP A 66 -6.17 -8.05 -28.18
CA ASP A 66 -7.43 -7.57 -28.75
C ASP A 66 -8.58 -7.64 -27.72
N LYS A 67 -9.80 -7.30 -28.18
CA LYS A 67 -10.98 -7.31 -27.29
C LYS A 67 -11.31 -8.69 -26.75
N THR A 68 -10.94 -9.76 -27.42
CA THR A 68 -11.25 -11.13 -26.99
C THR A 68 -10.30 -11.60 -25.88
N ASP A 69 -9.09 -11.03 -25.83
CA ASP A 69 -8.08 -11.33 -24.81
C ASP A 69 -8.30 -10.56 -23.51
N LEU A 70 -9.12 -9.48 -23.55
CA LEU A 70 -9.30 -8.56 -22.43
C LEU A 70 -9.68 -9.24 -21.10
N PRO A 71 -10.62 -10.19 -21.04
CA PRO A 71 -10.97 -10.87 -19.79
C PRO A 71 -9.78 -11.61 -19.16
N GLN A 72 -8.97 -12.30 -19.99
CA GLN A 72 -7.80 -13.02 -19.54
C GLN A 72 -6.67 -12.08 -19.11
N LEU A 73 -6.47 -10.99 -19.86
CA LEU A 73 -5.51 -9.95 -19.49
C LEU A 73 -5.85 -9.31 -18.14
N LEU A 74 -7.10 -8.91 -17.94
CA LEU A 74 -7.56 -8.32 -16.68
C LEU A 74 -7.35 -9.28 -15.52
N LYS A 75 -7.75 -10.56 -15.65
CA LYS A 75 -7.51 -11.57 -14.62
C LYS A 75 -6.02 -11.73 -14.28
N ARG A 76 -5.14 -11.72 -15.30
CA ARG A 76 -3.69 -11.78 -15.10
C ARG A 76 -3.14 -10.55 -14.39
N LEU A 77 -3.60 -9.35 -14.78
CA LEU A 77 -3.20 -8.09 -14.15
C LEU A 77 -3.71 -8.01 -12.71
N GLU A 78 -4.95 -8.39 -12.45
CA GLU A 78 -5.52 -8.47 -11.10
C GLU A 78 -4.72 -9.42 -10.20
N ALA A 79 -4.37 -10.62 -10.68
CA ALA A 79 -3.56 -11.56 -9.94
C ALA A 79 -2.16 -11.01 -9.62
N GLN A 80 -1.51 -10.34 -10.57
CA GLN A 80 -0.22 -9.69 -10.38
C GLN A 80 -0.30 -8.49 -9.42
N THR A 81 -1.38 -7.74 -9.49
CA THR A 81 -1.62 -6.58 -8.63
C THR A 81 -1.94 -7.02 -7.21
N SER A 82 -2.85 -7.96 -7.03
CA SER A 82 -3.25 -8.48 -5.72
C SER A 82 -2.07 -9.07 -4.93
N SER A 83 -1.11 -9.71 -5.61
CA SER A 83 0.10 -10.25 -4.97
C SER A 83 1.07 -9.15 -4.48
N ARG A 84 0.95 -7.92 -4.98
CA ARG A 84 1.79 -6.78 -4.60
C ARG A 84 1.19 -5.95 -3.48
N PHE A 85 -0.14 -5.99 -3.33
CA PHE A 85 -0.83 -5.20 -2.32
C PHE A 85 -0.76 -5.88 -0.96
N GLN A 86 -0.39 -5.11 0.04
CA GLN A 86 -0.25 -5.59 1.41
C GLN A 86 -1.50 -5.20 2.21
N PRO A 87 -2.04 -6.12 3.03
CA PRO A 87 -3.18 -5.80 3.86
C PRO A 87 -2.78 -4.82 4.98
N LEU A 88 -3.55 -3.77 5.14
CA LEU A 88 -3.38 -2.74 6.15
C LEU A 88 -4.71 -2.50 6.86
N ALA A 89 -4.71 -2.60 8.18
CA ALA A 89 -5.82 -2.17 9.01
C ALA A 89 -5.51 -0.80 9.63
N LEU A 90 -6.35 0.19 9.36
CA LEU A 90 -6.26 1.53 9.92
C LEU A 90 -7.44 1.75 10.86
N PHE A 91 -7.16 1.83 12.15
CA PHE A 91 -8.13 2.17 13.18
C PHE A 91 -8.12 3.68 13.45
N GLY A 92 -9.19 4.37 13.05
CA GLY A 92 -9.41 5.79 13.28
C GLY A 92 -9.69 6.61 12.03
N GLY A 93 -10.87 7.23 11.98
CA GLY A 93 -11.35 8.10 10.90
C GLY A 93 -11.13 9.60 11.15
N GLY A 94 -10.27 9.96 12.12
CA GLY A 94 -9.92 11.36 12.42
C GLY A 94 -9.08 12.04 11.34
N HIS A 95 -8.61 13.26 11.62
CA HIS A 95 -7.85 14.06 10.64
C HIS A 95 -6.61 13.34 10.10
N VAL A 96 -5.81 12.70 10.98
CA VAL A 96 -4.62 11.95 10.57
C VAL A 96 -5.00 10.72 9.74
N GLY A 97 -6.07 9.99 10.13
CA GLY A 97 -6.57 8.85 9.38
C GLY A 97 -6.99 9.25 7.96
N LYS A 98 -7.75 10.35 7.82
CA LYS A 98 -8.15 10.89 6.50
C LYS A 98 -6.95 11.31 5.64
N ALA A 99 -6.00 12.03 6.23
CA ALA A 99 -4.78 12.42 5.53
C ALA A 99 -3.96 11.19 5.08
N LEU A 100 -3.88 10.18 5.94
CA LEU A 100 -3.16 8.95 5.64
C LEU A 100 -3.81 8.16 4.50
N ILE A 101 -5.14 8.04 4.46
CA ILE A 101 -5.86 7.41 3.35
C ILE A 101 -5.52 8.06 2.02
N ASN A 102 -5.45 9.40 1.96
CA ASN A 102 -5.08 10.12 0.73
C ASN A 102 -3.65 9.79 0.28
N VAL A 103 -2.70 9.68 1.22
CA VAL A 103 -1.30 9.32 0.92
C VAL A 103 -1.18 7.86 0.51
N LEU A 104 -1.95 6.97 1.12
CA LEU A 104 -1.91 5.52 0.84
C LEU A 104 -2.63 5.13 -0.44
N ALA A 105 -3.54 5.95 -0.95
CA ALA A 105 -4.34 5.66 -2.14
C ALA A 105 -3.51 5.19 -3.36
N PRO A 106 -2.37 5.82 -3.74
CA PRO A 106 -1.53 5.36 -4.84
C PRO A 106 -0.52 4.27 -4.44
N LEU A 107 -0.43 3.88 -3.17
CA LEU A 107 0.57 2.94 -2.67
C LEU A 107 0.02 1.49 -2.65
N PRO A 108 0.88 0.48 -2.61
CA PRO A 108 0.48 -0.92 -2.74
C PRO A 108 -0.13 -1.48 -1.44
N PHE A 109 -1.21 -0.89 -0.96
CA PHE A 109 -1.93 -1.33 0.23
C PHE A 109 -3.41 -1.56 -0.06
N HIS A 110 -3.96 -2.67 0.44
CA HIS A 110 -5.39 -2.85 0.63
C HIS A 110 -5.75 -2.41 2.04
N VAL A 111 -6.49 -1.32 2.16
CA VAL A 111 -6.76 -0.69 3.45
C VAL A 111 -8.16 -1.07 3.95
N ARG A 112 -8.22 -1.71 5.11
CA ARG A 112 -9.45 -1.84 5.91
C ARG A 112 -9.45 -0.69 6.91
N TRP A 113 -10.30 0.31 6.67
CA TRP A 113 -10.39 1.53 7.47
C TRP A 113 -11.53 1.42 8.47
N ILE A 114 -11.20 1.37 9.75
CA ILE A 114 -12.10 0.95 10.82
C ILE A 114 -12.27 2.10 11.83
N ASP A 115 -13.52 2.40 12.22
CA ASP A 115 -13.81 3.37 13.29
C ASP A 115 -15.05 2.91 14.07
N SER A 116 -15.15 3.35 15.32
CA SER A 116 -16.29 3.07 16.19
C SER A 116 -17.46 4.04 15.99
N ARG A 117 -17.26 5.10 15.23
CA ARG A 117 -18.28 6.14 14.97
C ARG A 117 -18.92 5.91 13.61
N ASP A 118 -20.24 5.97 13.56
CA ASP A 118 -20.97 6.04 12.31
C ASP A 118 -20.68 7.34 11.57
N GLU A 119 -20.85 7.34 10.27
CA GLU A 119 -20.77 8.53 9.39
C GLU A 119 -19.43 9.28 9.42
N ILE A 120 -18.36 8.68 9.99
CA ILE A 120 -17.03 9.31 10.03
C ILE A 120 -16.32 9.26 8.67
N PHE A 121 -16.66 8.28 7.85
CA PHE A 121 -16.00 8.03 6.58
C PHE A 121 -16.55 8.95 5.49
N PRO A 122 -15.70 9.43 4.57
CA PRO A 122 -16.17 10.12 3.37
C PRO A 122 -16.91 9.15 2.45
N SER A 123 -17.84 9.70 1.65
CA SER A 123 -18.61 8.93 0.66
C SER A 123 -17.77 8.47 -0.53
N ASP A 124 -16.65 9.15 -0.80
CA ASP A 124 -15.76 8.84 -1.91
C ASP A 124 -14.39 8.42 -1.36
N VAL A 125 -14.07 7.14 -1.52
CA VAL A 125 -12.78 6.55 -1.14
C VAL A 125 -12.22 5.75 -2.32
N ALA A 126 -10.91 5.64 -2.37
CA ALA A 126 -10.24 4.86 -3.41
C ALA A 126 -10.69 3.37 -3.37
N PRO A 127 -10.77 2.68 -4.52
CA PRO A 127 -11.30 1.30 -4.60
C PRO A 127 -10.59 0.27 -3.70
N GLN A 128 -9.33 0.52 -3.35
CA GLN A 128 -8.54 -0.33 -2.45
C GLN A 128 -8.79 -0.07 -0.96
N VAL A 129 -9.69 0.86 -0.61
CA VAL A 129 -10.06 1.20 0.76
C VAL A 129 -11.46 0.67 1.05
N VAL A 130 -11.57 -0.15 2.07
CA VAL A 130 -12.86 -0.66 2.57
C VAL A 130 -13.12 -0.02 3.94
N CYS A 131 -14.18 0.77 4.03
CA CYS A 131 -14.62 1.39 5.29
C CYS A 131 -15.46 0.43 6.11
N GLU A 132 -15.23 0.40 7.41
CA GLU A 132 -15.91 -0.49 8.34
C GLU A 132 -16.26 0.23 9.65
N HIS A 133 -17.53 0.24 10.02
CA HIS A 133 -17.98 0.59 11.36
C HIS A 133 -17.88 -0.64 12.27
N SER A 134 -17.19 -0.52 13.41
CA SER A 134 -17.06 -1.58 14.40
C SER A 134 -17.15 -1.02 15.82
N ASN A 135 -18.16 -1.44 16.56
CA ASN A 135 -18.35 -1.05 17.96
C ASN A 135 -18.68 -2.29 18.81
N PRO A 136 -17.78 -2.71 19.74
CA PRO A 136 -16.51 -2.05 20.07
C PRO A 136 -15.45 -2.23 18.97
N VAL A 137 -14.63 -1.20 18.75
CA VAL A 137 -13.72 -1.11 17.60
C VAL A 137 -12.68 -2.23 17.55
N GLN A 138 -12.20 -2.70 18.71
CA GLN A 138 -11.24 -3.82 18.82
C GLN A 138 -11.82 -5.18 18.40
N ALA A 139 -13.16 -5.28 18.26
CA ALA A 139 -13.81 -6.50 17.78
C ALA A 139 -13.45 -6.83 16.32
N ALA A 140 -12.99 -5.86 15.54
CA ALA A 140 -12.51 -6.08 14.19
C ALA A 140 -11.14 -6.78 14.11
N VAL A 141 -10.34 -6.80 15.18
CA VAL A 141 -8.97 -7.35 15.17
C VAL A 141 -8.90 -8.85 14.84
N PRO A 142 -9.76 -9.74 15.38
CA PRO A 142 -9.75 -11.16 15.06
C PRO A 142 -9.95 -11.47 13.56
N ASP A 143 -10.70 -10.62 12.86
CA ASP A 143 -11.10 -10.83 11.46
C ASP A 143 -10.18 -10.10 10.44
N LEU A 144 -9.07 -9.54 10.89
CA LEU A 144 -8.08 -8.94 9.97
C LEU A 144 -7.45 -10.03 9.10
N ALA A 145 -7.17 -9.70 7.85
CA ALA A 145 -6.46 -10.60 6.95
C ALA A 145 -5.09 -11.00 7.55
N PRO A 146 -4.63 -12.23 7.35
CA PRO A 146 -3.27 -12.63 7.75
C PRO A 146 -2.22 -11.69 7.14
N ASN A 147 -1.15 -11.45 7.89
CA ASN A 147 -0.06 -10.54 7.52
C ASN A 147 -0.48 -9.06 7.39
N SER A 148 -1.61 -8.68 8.02
CA SER A 148 -2.00 -7.28 8.08
C SER A 148 -1.02 -6.45 8.90
N ARG A 149 -0.61 -5.31 8.34
CA ARG A 149 -0.06 -4.23 9.14
C ARG A 149 -1.18 -3.50 9.86
N VAL A 150 -0.95 -3.05 11.07
CA VAL A 150 -1.98 -2.40 11.88
C VAL A 150 -1.51 -1.00 12.27
N LEU A 151 -2.35 0.01 12.02
CA LEU A 151 -2.17 1.38 12.49
C LEU A 151 -3.30 1.75 13.44
N ILE A 152 -2.94 2.27 14.60
CA ILE A 152 -3.87 2.58 15.69
C ILE A 152 -3.82 4.08 15.98
N MET A 153 -4.91 4.77 15.66
CA MET A 153 -5.13 6.20 15.89
C MET A 153 -6.63 6.47 16.07
N SER A 154 -7.27 5.66 16.91
CA SER A 154 -8.71 5.64 17.10
C SER A 154 -9.23 6.90 17.80
N PHE A 155 -10.53 6.97 18.03
CA PHE A 155 -11.20 8.14 18.60
C PHE A 155 -10.73 8.45 20.03
N SER A 156 -10.36 7.44 20.81
CA SER A 156 -9.99 7.62 22.20
C SER A 156 -8.80 6.78 22.64
N HIS A 157 -8.12 7.23 23.69
CA HIS A 157 -7.02 6.45 24.31
C HIS A 157 -7.48 5.10 24.88
N ALA A 158 -8.76 4.99 25.26
CA ALA A 158 -9.32 3.72 25.75
C ALA A 158 -9.43 2.71 24.60
N GLU A 159 -9.98 3.13 23.48
CA GLU A 159 -10.05 2.31 22.27
C GLU A 159 -8.64 1.91 21.77
N ASP A 160 -7.72 2.87 21.70
CA ASP A 160 -6.33 2.58 21.31
C ASP A 160 -5.72 1.47 22.17
N LEU A 161 -5.91 1.53 23.51
CA LEU A 161 -5.40 0.53 24.44
C LEU A 161 -6.04 -0.84 24.22
N ASP A 162 -7.34 -0.87 23.96
CA ASP A 162 -8.08 -2.12 23.75
C ASP A 162 -7.74 -2.76 22.39
N ILE A 163 -7.51 -1.94 21.34
CA ILE A 163 -7.03 -2.43 20.04
C ILE A 163 -5.61 -3.01 20.19
N VAL A 164 -4.68 -2.32 20.88
CA VAL A 164 -3.33 -2.85 21.17
C VAL A 164 -3.42 -4.18 21.90
N ALA A 165 -4.26 -4.27 22.94
CA ALA A 165 -4.44 -5.51 23.69
C ALA A 165 -4.99 -6.65 22.83
N ALA A 166 -5.94 -6.36 21.94
CA ALA A 166 -6.48 -7.33 20.99
C ALA A 166 -5.42 -7.82 19.98
N CYS A 167 -4.62 -6.91 19.43
CA CYS A 167 -3.51 -7.26 18.55
C CYS A 167 -2.47 -8.15 19.24
N LEU A 168 -2.07 -7.83 20.47
CA LEU A 168 -1.14 -8.65 21.25
C LEU A 168 -1.71 -10.04 21.56
N LYS A 169 -3.01 -10.14 21.90
CA LYS A 169 -3.68 -11.44 22.08
C LYS A 169 -3.65 -12.27 20.77
N ARG A 170 -3.92 -11.65 19.63
CA ARG A 170 -3.83 -12.33 18.33
C ARG A 170 -2.43 -12.82 18.03
N LEU A 171 -1.40 -12.01 18.30
CA LEU A 171 0.00 -12.40 18.10
C LEU A 171 0.42 -13.62 18.95
N ARG A 172 -0.14 -13.82 20.15
CA ARG A 172 0.09 -15.02 20.96
C ARG A 172 -0.31 -16.31 20.27
N VAL A 173 -1.33 -16.22 19.41
CA VAL A 173 -1.95 -17.39 18.75
C VAL A 173 -1.48 -17.52 17.29
N GLN A 174 -1.55 -16.45 16.52
CA GLN A 174 -1.41 -16.50 15.06
C GLN A 174 -0.04 -15.99 14.58
N LYS A 175 0.61 -15.07 15.29
CA LYS A 175 1.90 -14.45 14.94
C LYS A 175 1.94 -13.83 13.54
N ASP A 176 0.82 -13.29 13.09
CA ASP A 176 0.57 -12.89 11.71
C ASP A 176 0.33 -11.38 11.53
N LEU A 177 0.76 -10.55 12.48
CA LEU A 177 0.74 -9.09 12.38
C LEU A 177 2.19 -8.59 12.35
N PRO A 178 2.79 -8.40 11.16
CA PRO A 178 4.20 -8.05 11.03
C PRO A 178 4.54 -6.64 11.53
N TYR A 179 3.55 -5.75 11.60
CA TYR A 179 3.71 -4.39 12.07
C TYR A 179 2.47 -3.92 12.83
N ILE A 180 2.68 -3.36 14.01
CA ILE A 180 1.63 -2.71 14.80
C ILE A 180 2.15 -1.35 15.24
N GLY A 181 1.56 -0.29 14.69
CA GLY A 181 1.91 1.09 14.94
C GLY A 181 0.84 1.82 15.74
N LEU A 182 1.24 2.49 16.83
CA LEU A 182 0.36 3.30 17.66
C LEU A 182 0.74 4.77 17.56
N ILE A 183 -0.22 5.63 17.22
CA ILE A 183 -0.02 7.07 17.31
C ILE A 183 0.07 7.51 18.77
N GLY A 184 1.09 8.30 19.08
CA GLY A 184 1.25 8.80 20.46
C GLY A 184 2.63 9.33 20.72
N SER A 185 2.83 9.74 21.97
CA SER A 185 4.13 10.16 22.50
C SER A 185 4.75 9.05 23.34
N ALA A 186 6.04 9.18 23.66
CA ALA A 186 6.71 8.30 24.60
C ALA A 186 5.98 8.23 25.96
N THR A 187 5.38 9.34 26.40
CA THR A 187 4.60 9.42 27.65
C THR A 187 3.32 8.58 27.54
N LYS A 188 2.58 8.69 26.43
CA LYS A 188 1.38 7.85 26.18
C LYS A 188 1.76 6.37 26.21
N TRP A 189 2.85 6.01 25.49
CA TRP A 189 3.31 4.63 25.43
C TRP A 189 3.74 4.09 26.80
N ALA A 190 4.46 4.86 27.61
CA ALA A 190 4.81 4.45 28.99
C ALA A 190 3.57 4.17 29.84
N THR A 191 2.52 5.00 29.72
CA THR A 191 1.25 4.78 30.40
C THR A 191 0.54 3.52 29.91
N PHE A 192 0.56 3.27 28.61
CA PHE A 192 -0.05 2.08 28.01
C PHE A 192 0.66 0.81 28.45
N LYS A 193 1.99 0.78 28.43
CA LYS A 193 2.77 -0.38 28.91
C LYS A 193 2.39 -0.77 30.34
N ARG A 194 2.28 0.20 31.27
CA ARG A 194 1.85 -0.08 32.63
C ARG A 194 0.47 -0.75 32.68
N ARG A 195 -0.52 -0.17 31.95
CA ARG A 195 -1.89 -0.71 31.94
C ARG A 195 -1.97 -2.08 31.25
N LEU A 196 -1.15 -2.32 30.24
CA LEU A 196 -1.07 -3.62 29.57
C LEU A 196 -0.39 -4.66 30.47
N ALA A 197 0.64 -4.28 31.25
CA ALA A 197 1.24 -5.16 32.24
C ALA A 197 0.24 -5.59 33.31
N GLU A 198 -0.62 -4.67 33.79
CA GLU A 198 -1.74 -4.98 34.71
C GLU A 198 -2.74 -5.98 34.10
N ARG A 199 -2.84 -6.04 32.75
CA ARG A 199 -3.67 -7.01 31.99
C ARG A 199 -2.91 -8.30 31.64
N GLY A 200 -1.69 -8.50 32.14
CA GLY A 200 -0.87 -9.71 31.94
C GLY A 200 -0.09 -9.78 30.64
N PHE A 201 0.21 -8.63 30.02
CA PHE A 201 1.15 -8.56 28.89
C PHE A 201 2.57 -8.31 29.39
N THR A 202 3.56 -8.79 28.64
CA THR A 202 4.98 -8.78 29.01
C THR A 202 5.78 -7.70 28.26
N GLU A 203 6.96 -7.34 28.78
CA GLU A 203 7.88 -6.42 28.12
C GLU A 203 8.32 -6.93 26.73
N GLU A 204 8.40 -8.24 26.54
CA GLU A 204 8.75 -8.82 25.23
C GLU A 204 7.65 -8.58 24.20
N GLU A 205 6.38 -8.67 24.61
CA GLU A 205 5.25 -8.36 23.73
C GLU A 205 5.18 -6.88 23.38
N PHE A 206 5.60 -5.99 24.27
CA PHE A 206 5.62 -4.55 24.00
C PHE A 206 6.60 -4.16 22.90
N LYS A 207 7.62 -4.97 22.62
CA LYS A 207 8.56 -4.78 21.49
C LYS A 207 7.89 -4.95 20.13
N GLN A 208 6.73 -5.59 20.08
CA GLN A 208 5.94 -5.74 18.86
C GLN A 208 5.19 -4.46 18.47
N ILE A 209 5.15 -3.46 19.35
CA ILE A 209 4.42 -2.21 19.14
C ILE A 209 5.40 -1.08 18.84
N THR A 210 5.23 -0.46 17.70
CA THR A 210 5.94 0.77 17.33
C THR A 210 5.17 1.99 17.82
N CYS A 211 5.73 2.72 18.79
CA CYS A 211 5.17 3.97 19.29
C CYS A 211 6.29 4.90 19.77
N PRO A 212 6.33 6.16 19.28
CA PRO A 212 5.46 6.76 18.26
C PRO A 212 5.67 6.19 16.86
N ILE A 213 4.64 6.29 16.01
CA ILE A 213 4.72 5.95 14.59
C ILE A 213 5.34 7.10 13.78
N GLY A 214 5.83 6.75 12.59
CA GLY A 214 6.46 7.63 11.63
C GLY A 214 7.98 7.53 11.61
N VAL A 215 8.58 7.71 10.44
CA VAL A 215 10.04 7.71 10.31
C VAL A 215 10.67 8.86 11.08
N SER A 216 11.83 8.61 11.67
CA SER A 216 12.58 9.62 12.41
C SER A 216 13.06 10.76 11.49
N GLY A 217 13.18 11.97 12.05
CA GLY A 217 13.70 13.14 11.33
C GLY A 217 12.62 14.02 10.69
N ILE A 218 11.44 13.52 10.37
CA ILE A 218 10.31 14.33 9.93
C ILE A 218 9.69 15.01 11.15
N LYS A 219 9.63 16.35 11.13
CA LYS A 219 9.07 17.17 12.21
C LYS A 219 7.80 17.87 11.72
N GLY A 220 6.76 17.85 12.54
CA GLY A 220 5.47 18.47 12.28
C GLY A 220 4.38 17.75 13.05
N LYS A 221 3.26 18.45 13.27
CA LYS A 221 2.06 17.90 13.93
C LYS A 221 0.85 17.96 13.00
N GLU A 222 1.04 18.50 11.83
CA GLU A 222 0.03 18.60 10.78
C GLU A 222 -0.34 17.17 10.33
N PRO A 223 -1.62 16.86 10.16
CA PRO A 223 -2.08 15.53 9.76
C PRO A 223 -1.36 14.98 8.52
N GLU A 224 -1.11 15.82 7.53
CA GLU A 224 -0.46 15.47 6.27
C GLU A 224 1.02 15.12 6.47
N VAL A 225 1.73 15.85 7.34
CA VAL A 225 3.15 15.57 7.67
C VAL A 225 3.27 14.24 8.41
N ILE A 226 2.37 14.00 9.38
CA ILE A 226 2.31 12.70 10.08
C ILE A 226 2.00 11.58 9.10
N ALA A 227 1.03 11.79 8.19
CA ALA A 227 0.63 10.80 7.20
C ALA A 227 1.80 10.39 6.29
N VAL A 228 2.58 11.34 5.79
CA VAL A 228 3.78 11.06 4.97
C VAL A 228 4.82 10.28 5.77
N ALA A 229 5.10 10.69 7.02
CA ALA A 229 6.08 10.01 7.88
C ALA A 229 5.66 8.56 8.17
N VAL A 230 4.37 8.32 8.41
CA VAL A 230 3.80 6.98 8.68
C VAL A 230 3.79 6.13 7.41
N ALA A 231 3.40 6.68 6.27
CA ALA A 231 3.42 5.97 4.99
C ALA A 231 4.86 5.52 4.62
N ALA A 232 5.85 6.40 4.82
CA ALA A 232 7.26 6.05 4.61
C ALA A 232 7.71 4.90 5.55
N GLN A 233 7.27 4.89 6.80
CA GLN A 233 7.57 3.81 7.74
C GLN A 233 6.92 2.49 7.33
N LEU A 234 5.67 2.52 6.87
CA LEU A 234 4.97 1.32 6.37
C LEU A 234 5.66 0.67 5.17
N LEU A 235 6.30 1.47 4.30
CA LEU A 235 7.04 0.98 3.14
C LEU A 235 8.39 0.35 3.52
N GLN A 236 8.89 0.58 4.76
CA GLN A 236 10.13 0.00 5.28
C GLN A 236 9.88 -1.25 6.13
N ALA A 237 8.64 -1.47 6.58
CA ALA A 237 8.27 -2.50 7.54
C ALA A 237 8.05 -3.88 6.90
#